data_1d5840e56437004266ac60243d11e85a
#
_entry.id   1d5840e56437004266ac60243d11e85a
#
_cell.length_a   1.000
_cell.length_b   1.000
_cell.length_c   1.000
_cell.angle_alpha   90.00
_cell.angle_beta   90.00
_cell.angle_gamma   90.00
#
_symmetry.space_group_name_H-M   'P 1'
#
loop_
_entity.id
_entity.type
_entity.pdbx_description
1 polymer ?
#
loop_
_entity_poly.entity_id
_entity_poly.type
_entity_poly.pdbx_seq_one_letter_code
_entity_poly.pdbx_strand_id
1 'polypeptide(L)'
;MADLLNGTLIISEDPVRLPLIGSPWPSLTIVSLYLLFVLKLGRKFMEKRKPYDLRGVIRAYNIMQIVYNGVVLIAGLHFLFVLRAYDLRCITGLPLDHELKSRERWLTYSYFFNKFIDLLETVFFVLRKKHRQISFLHVFHHLVMSFGGYLHITFNGYGGTLFPLCLLNVAVHVIMYAYYYLSSVSKDVQTSRWKKYITIVQLVQFILVLANFSYTLMQPNCNASRTVIYIGMFVSTTFILMFANFYIHNYILNGSKQKRALKTD
;
A
#
# COMPACT_ATOMS: atom_id res chain seq x y z
N MET A 1 11.51 17.90 -19.17
CA MET A 1 12.78 18.38 -18.59
C MET A 1 12.70 19.86 -18.21
N ALA A 2 11.93 20.67 -18.94
CA ALA A 2 11.68 22.09 -18.58
C ALA A 2 10.91 22.24 -17.26
N ASP A 3 9.96 21.38 -16.97
CA ASP A 3 9.10 21.48 -15.76
C ASP A 3 9.83 21.11 -14.45
N LEU A 4 10.92 20.37 -14.52
CA LEU A 4 11.79 20.08 -13.37
C LEU A 4 12.73 21.25 -13.02
N LEU A 5 12.98 22.15 -13.97
CA LEU A 5 13.91 23.27 -13.79
C LEU A 5 13.22 24.54 -13.24
N ASN A 6 11.90 24.65 -13.34
CA ASN A 6 11.15 25.82 -12.86
C ASN A 6 10.67 25.73 -11.41
N GLY A 7 10.91 24.62 -10.69
CA GLY A 7 10.72 24.53 -9.23
C GLY A 7 9.31 24.81 -8.68
N THR A 8 8.31 25.04 -9.51
CA THR A 8 6.92 25.26 -9.11
C THR A 8 6.18 23.93 -9.07
N LEU A 9 5.99 23.39 -7.87
CA LEU A 9 5.01 22.32 -7.62
C LEU A 9 3.62 22.89 -7.91
N ILE A 10 3.09 22.61 -9.11
CA ILE A 10 1.74 23.02 -9.50
C ILE A 10 0.75 22.07 -8.85
N ILE A 11 -0.14 22.62 -8.00
CA ILE A 11 -1.24 21.85 -7.40
C ILE A 11 -2.20 21.43 -8.51
N SER A 12 -2.73 20.21 -8.44
CA SER A 12 -3.70 19.69 -9.40
C SER A 12 -4.89 20.65 -9.59
N GLU A 13 -5.29 20.85 -10.83
CA GLU A 13 -6.43 21.69 -11.23
C GLU A 13 -7.78 21.07 -10.86
N ASP A 14 -7.83 19.83 -10.37
CA ASP A 14 -9.08 19.20 -9.97
C ASP A 14 -9.71 19.96 -8.79
N PRO A 15 -10.92 20.53 -8.97
CA PRO A 15 -11.54 21.39 -7.95
C PRO A 15 -12.10 20.61 -6.77
N VAL A 16 -12.28 19.29 -6.89
CA VAL A 16 -12.89 18.46 -5.86
C VAL A 16 -11.88 18.14 -4.77
N ARG A 17 -12.12 18.65 -3.58
CA ARG A 17 -11.30 18.43 -2.37
C ARG A 17 -12.04 17.53 -1.39
N LEU A 18 -11.80 16.23 -1.46
CA LEU A 18 -12.35 15.25 -0.52
C LEU A 18 -11.61 15.31 0.84
N PRO A 19 -12.20 14.79 1.93
CA PRO A 19 -11.55 14.76 3.25
C PRO A 19 -10.12 14.21 3.18
N LEU A 20 -9.21 14.73 4.00
CA LEU A 20 -7.77 14.44 4.05
C LEU A 20 -6.95 14.94 2.84
N ILE A 21 -7.58 15.46 1.76
CA ILE A 21 -6.89 15.94 0.56
C ILE A 21 -6.93 17.47 0.48
N GLY A 22 -8.01 18.10 0.95
CA GLY A 22 -8.20 19.57 0.83
C GLY A 22 -7.16 20.40 1.60
N SER A 23 -6.47 19.82 2.57
CA SER A 23 -5.43 20.47 3.37
C SER A 23 -4.38 19.43 3.78
N PRO A 24 -3.08 19.79 3.92
CA PRO A 24 -2.06 18.88 4.39
C PRO A 24 -2.20 18.49 5.87
N TRP A 25 -2.79 19.38 6.67
CA TRP A 25 -2.80 19.25 8.12
C TRP A 25 -3.48 17.97 8.65
N PRO A 26 -4.66 17.55 8.18
CA PRO A 26 -5.27 16.32 8.67
C PRO A 26 -4.41 15.09 8.39
N SER A 27 -3.89 14.95 7.17
CA SER A 27 -3.03 13.82 6.78
C SER A 27 -1.71 13.84 7.56
N LEU A 28 -1.05 14.99 7.68
CA LEU A 28 0.17 15.16 8.48
C LEU A 28 -0.07 14.84 9.95
N THR A 29 -1.18 15.33 10.53
CA THR A 29 -1.51 15.08 11.94
C THR A 29 -1.71 13.58 12.20
N ILE A 30 -2.50 12.89 11.36
CA ILE A 30 -2.74 11.45 11.53
C ILE A 30 -1.43 10.68 11.44
N VAL A 31 -0.60 10.95 10.43
CA VAL A 31 0.68 10.25 10.24
C VAL A 31 1.65 10.56 11.38
N SER A 32 1.72 11.82 11.84
CA SER A 32 2.59 12.19 12.96
C SER A 32 2.17 11.54 14.26
N LEU A 33 0.87 11.52 14.57
CA LEU A 33 0.33 10.84 15.75
C LEU A 33 0.55 9.33 15.67
N TYR A 34 0.36 8.74 14.49
CA TYR A 34 0.67 7.33 14.24
C TYR A 34 2.13 7.02 14.54
N LEU A 35 3.08 7.76 13.97
CA LEU A 35 4.51 7.55 14.20
C LEU A 35 4.87 7.74 15.68
N LEU A 36 4.38 8.80 16.30
CA LEU A 36 4.61 9.06 17.72
C LEU A 36 4.07 7.93 18.60
N PHE A 37 2.88 7.43 18.30
CA PHE A 37 2.28 6.32 19.05
C PHE A 37 3.07 5.02 18.83
N VAL A 38 3.31 4.63 17.58
CA VAL A 38 3.93 3.34 17.25
C VAL A 38 5.39 3.26 17.73
N LEU A 39 6.15 4.35 17.60
CA LEU A 39 7.57 4.35 17.90
C LEU A 39 7.87 4.64 19.38
N LYS A 40 7.06 5.45 20.06
CA LYS A 40 7.37 5.95 21.41
C LYS A 40 6.22 5.75 22.41
N LEU A 41 5.10 6.47 22.25
CA LEU A 41 4.06 6.55 23.26
C LEU A 41 3.37 5.21 23.52
N GLY A 42 3.03 4.47 22.46
CA GLY A 42 2.35 3.19 22.58
C GLY A 42 3.21 2.13 23.26
N ARG A 43 4.52 2.12 22.98
CA ARG A 43 5.47 1.23 23.69
C ARG A 43 5.53 1.57 25.17
N LYS A 44 5.65 2.85 25.53
CA LYS A 44 5.67 3.32 26.92
C LYS A 44 4.34 3.02 27.62
N PHE A 45 3.20 3.27 26.94
CA PHE A 45 1.86 2.97 27.45
C PHE A 45 1.68 1.49 27.79
N MET A 46 2.22 0.60 26.94
CA MET A 46 2.12 -0.85 27.10
C MET A 46 3.18 -1.45 28.05
N GLU A 47 4.19 -0.70 28.45
CA GLU A 47 5.33 -1.23 29.21
C GLU A 47 4.90 -2.03 30.44
N LYS A 48 4.04 -1.44 31.28
CA LYS A 48 3.53 -2.03 32.52
C LYS A 48 2.19 -2.76 32.38
N ARG A 49 1.64 -2.89 31.17
CA ARG A 49 0.35 -3.51 30.89
C ARG A 49 0.51 -4.90 30.30
N LYS A 50 -0.45 -5.79 30.55
CA LYS A 50 -0.54 -7.07 29.84
C LYS A 50 -0.93 -6.84 28.37
N PRO A 51 -0.51 -7.70 27.41
CA PRO A 51 -1.00 -7.64 26.03
C PRO A 51 -2.53 -7.70 25.99
N TYR A 52 -3.17 -6.81 25.24
CA TYR A 52 -4.62 -6.86 25.05
C TYR A 52 -5.00 -8.06 24.19
N ASP A 53 -6.13 -8.70 24.53
CA ASP A 53 -6.74 -9.70 23.67
C ASP A 53 -7.64 -9.01 22.63
N LEU A 54 -7.09 -8.83 21.44
CA LEU A 54 -7.76 -8.18 20.32
C LEU A 54 -8.17 -9.17 19.22
N ARG A 55 -8.25 -10.47 19.52
CA ARG A 55 -8.54 -11.51 18.50
C ARG A 55 -9.84 -11.25 17.75
N GLY A 56 -10.93 -10.91 18.46
CA GLY A 56 -12.20 -10.57 17.85
C GLY A 56 -12.14 -9.32 16.98
N VAL A 57 -11.51 -8.24 17.49
CA VAL A 57 -11.35 -6.97 16.77
C VAL A 57 -10.54 -7.18 15.49
N ILE A 58 -9.44 -7.92 15.57
CA ILE A 58 -8.58 -8.18 14.40
C ILE A 58 -9.28 -9.05 13.35
N ARG A 59 -10.10 -10.02 13.77
CA ARG A 59 -10.92 -10.81 12.83
C ARG A 59 -11.92 -9.92 12.10
N ALA A 60 -12.66 -9.08 12.82
CA ALA A 60 -13.61 -8.14 12.24
C ALA A 60 -12.90 -7.16 11.28
N TYR A 61 -11.74 -6.62 11.70
CA TYR A 61 -10.91 -5.76 10.86
C TYR A 61 -10.44 -6.48 9.57
N ASN A 62 -9.96 -7.71 9.66
CA ASN A 62 -9.53 -8.47 8.48
C ASN A 62 -10.70 -8.72 7.52
N ILE A 63 -11.89 -9.06 8.01
CA ILE A 63 -13.10 -9.23 7.18
C ILE A 63 -13.46 -7.90 6.50
N MET A 64 -13.49 -6.80 7.25
CA MET A 64 -13.76 -5.48 6.72
C MET A 64 -12.77 -5.12 5.61
N GLN A 65 -11.48 -5.38 5.81
CA GLN A 65 -10.44 -5.12 4.80
C GLN A 65 -10.57 -6.02 3.56
N ILE A 66 -10.95 -7.30 3.72
CA ILE A 66 -11.23 -8.18 2.57
C ILE A 66 -12.37 -7.63 1.74
N VAL A 67 -13.48 -7.27 2.37
CA VAL A 67 -14.66 -6.73 1.69
C VAL A 67 -14.34 -5.39 1.04
N TYR A 68 -13.71 -4.46 1.78
CA TYR A 68 -13.37 -3.14 1.26
C TYR A 68 -12.46 -3.22 0.04
N ASN A 69 -11.31 -3.90 0.16
CA ASN A 69 -10.37 -4.05 -0.96
C ASN A 69 -11.01 -4.84 -2.12
N GLY A 70 -11.85 -5.83 -1.83
CA GLY A 70 -12.58 -6.61 -2.83
C GLY A 70 -13.55 -5.74 -3.65
N VAL A 71 -14.31 -4.87 -2.99
CA VAL A 71 -15.22 -3.93 -3.67
C VAL A 71 -14.44 -2.94 -4.53
N VAL A 72 -13.36 -2.35 -4.00
CA VAL A 72 -12.51 -1.42 -4.77
C VAL A 72 -11.85 -2.14 -5.96
N LEU A 73 -11.41 -3.39 -5.78
CA LEU A 73 -10.84 -4.21 -6.86
C LEU A 73 -11.87 -4.46 -7.98
N ILE A 74 -13.07 -4.94 -7.64
CA ILE A 74 -14.12 -5.22 -8.61
C ILE A 74 -14.52 -3.94 -9.36
N ALA A 75 -14.73 -2.85 -8.63
CA ALA A 75 -15.06 -1.56 -9.22
C ALA A 75 -13.93 -1.01 -10.11
N GLY A 76 -12.67 -1.19 -9.73
CA GLY A 76 -11.52 -0.79 -10.52
C GLY A 76 -11.35 -1.64 -11.80
N LEU A 77 -11.55 -2.96 -11.70
CA LEU A 77 -11.54 -3.85 -12.88
C LEU A 77 -12.68 -3.51 -13.84
N HIS A 78 -13.89 -3.26 -13.34
CA HIS A 78 -15.02 -2.80 -14.14
C HIS A 78 -14.70 -1.46 -14.83
N PHE A 79 -14.13 -0.49 -14.10
CA PHE A 79 -13.73 0.80 -14.65
C PHE A 79 -12.70 0.66 -15.77
N LEU A 80 -11.72 -0.23 -15.60
CA LEU A 80 -10.63 -0.41 -16.55
C LEU A 80 -11.04 -1.22 -17.79
N PHE A 81 -11.73 -2.36 -17.60
CA PHE A 81 -11.94 -3.33 -18.67
C PHE A 81 -13.35 -3.28 -19.28
N VAL A 82 -14.38 -2.93 -18.50
CA VAL A 82 -15.75 -2.85 -19.00
C VAL A 82 -16.04 -1.44 -19.54
N LEU A 83 -15.74 -0.42 -18.74
CA LEU A 83 -15.93 0.97 -19.16
C LEU A 83 -14.81 1.48 -20.08
N ARG A 84 -13.69 0.75 -20.15
CA ARG A 84 -12.49 1.10 -20.94
C ARG A 84 -12.05 2.54 -20.72
N ALA A 85 -12.08 2.97 -19.46
CA ALA A 85 -11.84 4.36 -19.07
C ALA A 85 -10.43 4.87 -19.42
N TYR A 86 -9.45 3.96 -19.58
CA TYR A 86 -8.08 4.31 -19.90
C TYR A 86 -7.55 3.56 -21.13
N ASP A 87 -6.67 4.20 -21.89
CA ASP A 87 -5.78 3.48 -22.81
C ASP A 87 -4.68 2.77 -21.99
N LEU A 88 -4.65 1.44 -22.06
CA LEU A 88 -3.68 0.62 -21.30
C LEU A 88 -2.22 0.85 -21.71
N ARG A 89 -1.98 1.47 -22.87
CA ARG A 89 -0.62 1.82 -23.32
C ARG A 89 -0.12 3.08 -22.64
N CYS A 90 -1.04 4.02 -22.31
CA CYS A 90 -0.69 5.29 -21.70
C CYS A 90 -1.81 5.73 -20.73
N ILE A 91 -1.74 5.26 -19.50
CA ILE A 91 -2.71 5.60 -18.47
C ILE A 91 -2.41 6.98 -17.90
N THR A 92 -3.27 7.94 -18.21
CA THR A 92 -3.25 9.32 -17.70
C THR A 92 -4.57 9.63 -16.99
N GLY A 93 -4.56 10.65 -16.13
CA GLY A 93 -5.80 11.09 -15.48
C GLY A 93 -6.82 11.56 -16.52
N LEU A 94 -8.09 11.22 -16.31
CA LEU A 94 -9.17 11.66 -17.19
C LEU A 94 -9.34 13.18 -17.16
N PRO A 95 -9.72 13.82 -18.27
CA PRO A 95 -10.08 15.24 -18.31
C PRO A 95 -11.18 15.57 -17.28
N LEU A 96 -11.23 16.82 -16.82
CA LEU A 96 -12.17 17.24 -15.76
C LEU A 96 -13.64 17.15 -16.18
N ASP A 97 -13.91 17.33 -17.45
CA ASP A 97 -15.23 17.27 -18.09
C ASP A 97 -15.62 15.86 -18.54
N HIS A 98 -14.75 14.86 -18.42
CA HIS A 98 -15.03 13.50 -18.81
C HIS A 98 -16.14 12.88 -17.93
N GLU A 99 -17.11 12.19 -18.54
CA GLU A 99 -18.26 11.58 -17.85
C GLU A 99 -17.87 10.60 -16.72
N LEU A 100 -16.75 9.90 -16.87
CA LEU A 100 -16.24 8.94 -15.88
C LEU A 100 -15.35 9.59 -14.81
N LYS A 101 -15.08 10.90 -14.88
CA LYS A 101 -14.15 11.58 -13.94
C LYS A 101 -14.59 11.46 -12.48
N SER A 102 -15.89 11.52 -12.21
CA SER A 102 -16.40 11.34 -10.85
C SER A 102 -16.10 9.92 -10.32
N ARG A 103 -16.22 8.89 -11.16
CA ARG A 103 -15.90 7.51 -10.78
C ARG A 103 -14.40 7.32 -10.52
N GLU A 104 -13.54 7.92 -11.36
CA GLU A 104 -12.10 7.94 -11.18
C GLU A 104 -11.72 8.55 -9.83
N ARG A 105 -12.31 9.70 -9.47
CA ARG A 105 -12.11 10.36 -8.18
C ARG A 105 -12.45 9.44 -7.01
N TRP A 106 -13.63 8.83 -7.03
CA TRP A 106 -14.08 7.96 -5.95
C TRP A 106 -13.26 6.69 -5.82
N LEU A 107 -12.83 6.07 -6.91
CA LEU A 107 -11.95 4.90 -6.88
C LEU A 107 -10.59 5.25 -6.27
N THR A 108 -9.97 6.33 -6.75
CA THR A 108 -8.67 6.80 -6.24
C THR A 108 -8.76 7.20 -4.78
N TYR A 109 -9.81 7.92 -4.40
CA TYR A 109 -10.04 8.33 -3.03
C TYR A 109 -10.31 7.15 -2.10
N SER A 110 -11.11 6.18 -2.51
CA SER A 110 -11.37 4.98 -1.72
C SER A 110 -10.08 4.22 -1.44
N TYR A 111 -9.22 4.05 -2.46
CA TYR A 111 -7.90 3.47 -2.26
C TYR A 111 -7.06 4.26 -1.25
N PHE A 112 -6.93 5.57 -1.44
CA PHE A 112 -6.18 6.47 -0.58
C PHE A 112 -6.70 6.45 0.87
N PHE A 113 -8.00 6.58 1.06
CA PHE A 113 -8.61 6.56 2.39
C PHE A 113 -8.34 5.25 3.14
N ASN A 114 -8.38 4.12 2.44
CA ASN A 114 -8.07 2.83 3.05
C ASN A 114 -6.63 2.75 3.58
N LYS A 115 -5.67 3.48 2.99
CA LYS A 115 -4.28 3.50 3.49
C LYS A 115 -4.17 4.11 4.89
N PHE A 116 -5.06 5.00 5.28
CA PHE A 116 -5.16 5.47 6.67
C PHE A 116 -5.79 4.44 7.59
N ILE A 117 -6.77 3.67 7.12
CA ILE A 117 -7.34 2.56 7.88
C ILE A 117 -6.28 1.45 8.09
N ASP A 118 -5.41 1.20 7.11
CA ASP A 118 -4.31 0.24 7.21
C ASP A 118 -3.33 0.56 8.36
N LEU A 119 -3.20 1.81 8.80
CA LEU A 119 -2.38 2.21 9.95
C LEU A 119 -2.80 1.53 11.25
N LEU A 120 -4.08 1.15 11.39
CA LEU A 120 -4.61 0.46 12.58
C LEU A 120 -3.96 -0.89 12.80
N GLU A 121 -3.48 -1.57 11.75
CA GLU A 121 -2.76 -2.84 11.87
C GLU A 121 -1.54 -2.71 12.81
N THR A 122 -0.77 -1.64 12.63
CA THR A 122 0.41 -1.40 13.47
C THR A 122 0.01 -1.02 14.90
N VAL A 123 -1.10 -0.31 15.09
CA VAL A 123 -1.65 -0.03 16.42
C VAL A 123 -1.99 -1.36 17.12
N PHE A 124 -2.60 -2.32 16.43
CA PHE A 124 -2.87 -3.64 16.99
C PHE A 124 -1.59 -4.39 17.37
N PHE A 125 -0.51 -4.27 16.59
CA PHE A 125 0.77 -4.87 16.96
C PHE A 125 1.34 -4.27 18.24
N VAL A 126 1.25 -2.95 18.43
CA VAL A 126 1.69 -2.27 19.67
C VAL A 126 0.89 -2.77 20.87
N LEU A 127 -0.45 -2.74 20.78
CA LEU A 127 -1.36 -3.13 21.87
C LEU A 127 -1.25 -4.61 22.26
N ARG A 128 -0.84 -5.47 21.32
CA ARG A 128 -0.58 -6.89 21.56
C ARG A 128 0.88 -7.20 21.93
N LYS A 129 1.72 -6.18 22.07
CA LYS A 129 3.18 -6.31 22.30
C LYS A 129 3.91 -7.16 21.25
N LYS A 130 3.45 -7.15 19.98
CA LYS A 130 4.07 -7.86 18.86
C LYS A 130 5.15 -7.01 18.18
N HIS A 131 6.10 -6.51 18.93
CA HIS A 131 7.13 -5.55 18.49
C HIS A 131 7.97 -6.03 17.31
N ARG A 132 8.17 -7.36 17.14
CA ARG A 132 8.89 -7.93 15.99
C ARG A 132 8.18 -7.69 14.65
N GLN A 133 6.86 -7.44 14.68
CA GLN A 133 6.06 -7.14 13.48
C GLN A 133 6.15 -5.66 13.09
N ILE A 134 6.58 -4.79 14.00
CA ILE A 134 6.79 -3.36 13.77
C ILE A 134 8.21 -3.15 13.23
N SER A 135 8.46 -3.67 12.01
CA SER A 135 9.75 -3.52 11.34
C SER A 135 9.84 -2.15 10.64
N PHE A 136 11.08 -1.73 10.32
CA PHE A 136 11.29 -0.52 9.51
C PHE A 136 10.55 -0.60 8.18
N LEU A 137 10.63 -1.74 7.47
CA LEU A 137 9.89 -1.97 6.23
C LEU A 137 8.38 -1.71 6.40
N HIS A 138 7.76 -2.25 7.46
CA HIS A 138 6.33 -2.11 7.71
C HIS A 138 5.93 -0.64 7.94
N VAL A 139 6.62 0.06 8.83
CA VAL A 139 6.32 1.47 9.16
C VAL A 139 6.60 2.38 7.95
N PHE A 140 7.72 2.17 7.26
CA PHE A 140 8.09 2.92 6.06
C PHE A 140 7.07 2.73 4.93
N HIS A 141 6.62 1.48 4.70
CA HIS A 141 5.58 1.20 3.72
C HIS A 141 4.29 1.97 4.04
N HIS A 142 3.79 1.89 5.27
CA HIS A 142 2.57 2.61 5.67
C HIS A 142 2.70 4.13 5.51
N LEU A 143 3.86 4.70 5.85
CA LEU A 143 4.14 6.12 5.66
C LEU A 143 4.11 6.51 4.18
N VAL A 144 4.81 5.77 3.32
CA VAL A 144 4.87 6.04 1.88
C VAL A 144 3.49 5.89 1.24
N MET A 145 2.72 4.85 1.60
CA MET A 145 1.41 4.62 0.98
C MET A 145 0.36 5.65 1.41
N SER A 146 0.36 6.10 2.67
CA SER A 146 -0.60 7.10 3.16
C SER A 146 -0.21 8.53 2.77
N PHE A 147 1.00 8.97 3.12
CA PHE A 147 1.42 10.34 2.86
C PHE A 147 1.85 10.58 1.41
N GLY A 148 2.51 9.60 0.78
CA GLY A 148 2.82 9.65 -0.65
C GLY A 148 1.56 9.66 -1.52
N GLY A 149 0.51 8.94 -1.13
CA GLY A 149 -0.81 9.00 -1.76
C GLY A 149 -1.44 10.39 -1.67
N TYR A 150 -1.34 11.05 -0.50
CA TYR A 150 -1.75 12.45 -0.33
C TYR A 150 -1.01 13.38 -1.29
N LEU A 151 0.32 13.29 -1.34
CA LEU A 151 1.14 14.11 -2.23
C LEU A 151 0.78 13.88 -3.70
N HIS A 152 0.60 12.60 -4.09
CA HIS A 152 0.21 12.27 -5.47
C HIS A 152 -1.10 12.94 -5.86
N ILE A 153 -2.16 12.78 -5.07
CA ILE A 153 -3.47 13.36 -5.41
C ILE A 153 -3.41 14.89 -5.41
N THR A 154 -2.66 15.48 -4.49
CA THR A 154 -2.53 16.95 -4.39
C THR A 154 -1.87 17.56 -5.63
N PHE A 155 -0.83 16.92 -6.17
CA PHE A 155 -0.04 17.48 -7.26
C PHE A 155 -0.41 16.93 -8.65
N ASN A 156 -0.92 15.70 -8.72
CA ASN A 156 -1.22 15.04 -10.01
C ASN A 156 -2.72 14.79 -10.22
N GLY A 157 -3.55 15.03 -9.19
CA GLY A 157 -4.98 14.75 -9.23
C GLY A 157 -5.32 13.29 -8.98
N TYR A 158 -6.58 12.96 -9.25
CA TYR A 158 -7.11 11.61 -9.06
C TYR A 158 -6.85 10.74 -10.28
N GLY A 159 -6.56 9.47 -10.05
CA GLY A 159 -6.38 8.45 -11.11
C GLY A 159 -5.03 8.50 -11.79
N GLY A 160 -5.05 8.23 -13.09
CA GLY A 160 -3.88 8.30 -13.96
C GLY A 160 -2.85 7.21 -13.72
N THR A 161 -1.58 7.57 -13.90
CA THR A 161 -0.42 6.65 -13.98
C THR A 161 -0.25 5.71 -12.78
N LEU A 162 -0.77 6.09 -11.59
CA LEU A 162 -0.73 5.21 -10.42
C LEU A 162 -1.91 4.23 -10.34
N PHE A 163 -2.90 4.32 -11.22
CA PHE A 163 -4.08 3.45 -11.16
C PHE A 163 -3.74 1.94 -11.21
N PRO A 164 -2.84 1.45 -12.09
CA PRO A 164 -2.43 0.04 -12.08
C PRO A 164 -1.76 -0.39 -10.77
N LEU A 165 -0.94 0.48 -10.16
CA LEU A 165 -0.36 0.24 -8.84
C LEU A 165 -1.45 0.04 -7.79
N CYS A 166 -2.45 0.95 -7.76
CA CYS A 166 -3.57 0.86 -6.82
C CYS A 166 -4.34 -0.45 -7.00
N LEU A 167 -4.63 -0.83 -8.25
CA LEU A 167 -5.38 -2.04 -8.58
C LEU A 167 -4.64 -3.32 -8.16
N LEU A 168 -3.35 -3.42 -8.47
CA LEU A 168 -2.51 -4.54 -8.03
C LEU A 168 -2.40 -4.59 -6.50
N ASN A 169 -2.28 -3.44 -5.85
CA ASN A 169 -2.15 -3.38 -4.39
C ASN A 169 -3.43 -3.85 -3.68
N VAL A 170 -4.62 -3.42 -4.11
CA VAL A 170 -5.87 -3.90 -3.49
C VAL A 170 -6.06 -5.40 -3.72
N ALA A 171 -5.67 -5.95 -4.90
CA ALA A 171 -5.72 -7.39 -5.16
C ALA A 171 -4.83 -8.18 -4.17
N VAL A 172 -3.60 -7.73 -3.96
CA VAL A 172 -2.68 -8.33 -3.00
C VAL A 172 -3.18 -8.18 -1.57
N HIS A 173 -3.81 -7.05 -1.23
CA HIS A 173 -4.41 -6.82 0.10
C HIS A 173 -5.58 -7.78 0.37
N VAL A 174 -6.44 -8.08 -0.62
CA VAL A 174 -7.49 -9.11 -0.47
C VAL A 174 -6.86 -10.45 -0.09
N ILE A 175 -5.82 -10.89 -0.80
CA ILE A 175 -5.12 -12.16 -0.53
C ILE A 175 -4.46 -12.13 0.86
N MET A 176 -3.79 -11.05 1.21
CA MET A 176 -3.08 -10.88 2.47
C MET A 176 -4.03 -10.90 3.67
N TYR A 177 -5.12 -10.12 3.63
CA TYR A 177 -6.09 -10.09 4.72
C TYR A 177 -6.91 -11.38 4.81
N ALA A 178 -7.20 -12.05 3.69
CA ALA A 178 -7.79 -13.39 3.70
C ALA A 178 -6.86 -14.38 4.43
N TYR A 179 -5.56 -14.35 4.14
CA TYR A 179 -4.59 -15.16 4.88
C TYR A 179 -4.55 -14.79 6.37
N TYR A 180 -4.56 -13.49 6.74
CA TYR A 180 -4.56 -13.06 8.15
C TYR A 180 -5.81 -13.54 8.88
N TYR A 181 -6.97 -13.44 8.24
CA TYR A 181 -8.21 -13.98 8.81
C TYR A 181 -8.12 -15.50 9.02
N LEU A 182 -7.79 -16.27 7.99
CA LEU A 182 -7.67 -17.71 8.05
C LEU A 182 -6.65 -18.17 9.10
N SER A 183 -5.49 -17.50 9.18
CA SER A 183 -4.47 -17.78 10.19
C SER A 183 -4.90 -17.46 11.62
N SER A 184 -5.95 -16.64 11.78
CA SER A 184 -6.53 -16.31 13.10
C SER A 184 -7.54 -17.35 13.59
N VAL A 185 -8.09 -18.15 12.68
CA VAL A 185 -9.11 -19.17 12.99
C VAL A 185 -8.59 -20.60 12.87
N SER A 186 -7.57 -20.86 12.04
CA SER A 186 -6.97 -22.18 11.84
C SER A 186 -5.47 -22.18 12.16
N LYS A 187 -5.04 -23.13 13.01
CA LYS A 187 -3.62 -23.32 13.34
C LYS A 187 -2.82 -23.87 12.15
N ASP A 188 -3.44 -24.68 11.30
CA ASP A 188 -2.78 -25.30 10.15
C ASP A 188 -2.36 -24.26 9.10
N VAL A 189 -3.15 -23.18 8.95
CA VAL A 189 -2.84 -22.08 8.04
C VAL A 189 -1.70 -21.20 8.56
N GLN A 190 -1.41 -21.21 9.87
CA GLN A 190 -0.30 -20.45 10.48
C GLN A 190 1.09 -20.92 10.04
N THR A 191 1.20 -21.94 9.20
CA THR A 191 2.47 -22.53 8.79
C THR A 191 3.38 -21.51 8.08
N SER A 192 4.70 -21.72 8.20
CA SER A 192 5.71 -20.87 7.55
C SER A 192 5.59 -20.81 6.01
N ARG A 193 5.03 -21.87 5.39
CA ARG A 193 4.87 -21.97 3.92
C ARG A 193 3.97 -20.86 3.37
N TRP A 194 2.80 -20.63 3.97
CA TRP A 194 1.87 -19.59 3.52
C TRP A 194 2.46 -18.18 3.63
N LYS A 195 3.17 -17.88 4.73
CA LYS A 195 3.86 -16.58 4.91
C LYS A 195 4.85 -16.32 3.78
N LYS A 196 5.58 -17.34 3.37
CA LYS A 196 6.53 -17.26 2.26
C LYS A 196 5.83 -16.90 0.95
N TYR A 197 4.70 -17.54 0.64
CA TYR A 197 3.94 -17.24 -0.58
C TYR A 197 3.35 -15.83 -0.57
N ILE A 198 2.83 -15.35 0.56
CA ILE A 198 2.37 -13.95 0.68
C ILE A 198 3.50 -12.98 0.34
N THR A 199 4.70 -13.19 0.87
CA THR A 199 5.85 -12.32 0.57
C THR A 199 6.24 -12.39 -0.91
N ILE A 200 6.14 -13.57 -1.55
CA ILE A 200 6.39 -13.70 -3.00
C ILE A 200 5.34 -12.91 -3.80
N VAL A 201 4.07 -13.02 -3.46
CA VAL A 201 2.98 -12.26 -4.14
C VAL A 201 3.22 -10.76 -4.04
N GLN A 202 3.67 -10.26 -2.88
CA GLN A 202 4.02 -8.85 -2.68
C GLN A 202 5.24 -8.44 -3.54
N LEU A 203 6.29 -9.27 -3.63
CA LEU A 203 7.43 -9.02 -4.52
C LEU A 203 7.01 -8.97 -5.99
N VAL A 204 6.19 -9.94 -6.43
CA VAL A 204 5.66 -9.95 -7.81
C VAL A 204 4.87 -8.69 -8.10
N GLN A 205 4.03 -8.22 -7.16
CA GLN A 205 3.32 -6.95 -7.30
C GLN A 205 4.27 -5.79 -7.61
N PHE A 206 5.34 -5.61 -6.82
CA PHE A 206 6.27 -4.50 -7.03
C PHE A 206 7.04 -4.61 -8.34
N ILE A 207 7.40 -5.84 -8.78
CA ILE A 207 8.02 -6.09 -10.08
C ILE A 207 7.07 -5.71 -11.22
N LEU A 208 5.79 -6.09 -11.13
CA LEU A 208 4.78 -5.74 -12.14
C LEU A 208 4.54 -4.22 -12.19
N VAL A 209 4.53 -3.55 -11.03
CA VAL A 209 4.42 -2.08 -10.96
C VAL A 209 5.63 -1.41 -11.62
N LEU A 210 6.85 -1.88 -11.33
CA LEU A 210 8.07 -1.36 -11.96
C LEU A 210 8.06 -1.59 -13.48
N ALA A 211 7.64 -2.77 -13.93
CA ALA A 211 7.50 -3.09 -15.35
C ALA A 211 6.46 -2.18 -16.04
N ASN A 212 5.32 -1.91 -15.38
CA ASN A 212 4.31 -1.00 -15.89
C ASN A 212 4.84 0.43 -16.06
N PHE A 213 5.56 0.98 -15.07
CA PHE A 213 6.18 2.30 -15.20
C PHE A 213 7.23 2.33 -16.32
N SER A 214 8.07 1.29 -16.43
CA SER A 214 9.06 1.18 -17.49
C SER A 214 8.39 1.13 -18.87
N TYR A 215 7.32 0.34 -19.01
CA TYR A 215 6.53 0.25 -20.24
C TYR A 215 5.91 1.61 -20.61
N THR A 216 5.30 2.31 -19.66
CA THR A 216 4.70 3.64 -19.88
C THR A 216 5.76 4.67 -20.33
N LEU A 217 6.97 4.61 -19.75
CA LEU A 217 8.07 5.51 -20.12
C LEU A 217 8.54 5.31 -21.56
N MET A 218 8.43 4.07 -22.08
CA MET A 218 8.84 3.72 -23.45
C MET A 218 7.79 4.07 -24.50
N GLN A 219 6.56 4.43 -24.11
CA GLN A 219 5.52 4.75 -25.08
C GLN A 219 5.76 6.12 -25.74
N PRO A 220 5.91 6.18 -27.07
CA PRO A 220 5.94 7.45 -27.79
C PRO A 220 4.58 8.14 -27.63
N ASN A 221 4.57 9.44 -27.50
CA ASN A 221 3.35 10.26 -27.37
C ASN A 221 2.51 10.03 -26.10
N CYS A 222 3.08 9.42 -25.05
CA CYS A 222 2.43 9.30 -23.76
C CYS A 222 2.65 10.57 -22.92
N ASN A 223 1.56 11.28 -22.60
CA ASN A 223 1.57 12.50 -21.80
C ASN A 223 1.57 12.23 -20.28
N ALA A 224 1.90 11.01 -19.85
CA ALA A 224 2.03 10.70 -18.44
C ALA A 224 3.18 11.48 -17.80
N SER A 225 2.96 11.98 -16.57
CA SER A 225 3.97 12.73 -15.82
C SER A 225 5.25 11.90 -15.61
N ARG A 226 6.33 12.27 -16.25
CA ARG A 226 7.64 11.60 -16.10
C ARG A 226 8.14 11.63 -14.65
N THR A 227 7.87 12.71 -13.93
CA THR A 227 8.20 12.85 -12.51
C THR A 227 7.50 11.77 -11.68
N VAL A 228 6.20 11.55 -11.89
CA VAL A 228 5.45 10.48 -11.22
C VAL A 228 6.02 9.11 -11.55
N ILE A 229 6.34 8.86 -12.81
CA ILE A 229 6.93 7.59 -13.26
C ILE A 229 8.28 7.35 -12.56
N TYR A 230 9.20 8.33 -12.55
CA TYR A 230 10.52 8.16 -11.92
C TYR A 230 10.41 7.97 -10.40
N ILE A 231 9.54 8.74 -9.72
CA ILE A 231 9.27 8.54 -8.30
C ILE A 231 8.69 7.14 -8.06
N GLY A 232 7.73 6.73 -8.87
CA GLY A 232 7.11 5.40 -8.79
C GLY A 232 8.11 4.27 -9.00
N MET A 233 9.02 4.39 -9.98
CA MET A 233 10.11 3.45 -10.22
C MET A 233 11.08 3.39 -9.04
N PHE A 234 11.48 4.53 -8.49
CA PHE A 234 12.35 4.61 -7.31
C PHE A 234 11.71 3.92 -6.10
N VAL A 235 10.45 4.24 -5.80
CA VAL A 235 9.70 3.66 -4.69
C VAL A 235 9.51 2.15 -4.88
N SER A 236 9.13 1.70 -6.08
CA SER A 236 8.96 0.28 -6.39
C SER A 236 10.28 -0.49 -6.25
N THR A 237 11.39 0.06 -6.75
CA THR A 237 12.72 -0.54 -6.61
C THR A 237 13.13 -0.64 -5.14
N THR A 238 12.88 0.42 -4.35
CA THR A 238 13.14 0.42 -2.91
C THR A 238 12.37 -0.69 -2.21
N PHE A 239 11.08 -0.86 -2.50
CA PHE A 239 10.29 -1.95 -1.93
C PHE A 239 10.77 -3.32 -2.39
N ILE A 240 11.12 -3.52 -3.66
CA ILE A 240 11.70 -4.78 -4.15
C ILE A 240 12.94 -5.15 -3.32
N LEU A 241 13.87 -4.23 -3.13
CA LEU A 241 15.09 -4.47 -2.36
C LEU A 241 14.79 -4.79 -0.89
N MET A 242 13.89 -4.06 -0.26
CA MET A 242 13.52 -4.27 1.15
C MET A 242 12.78 -5.60 1.36
N PHE A 243 11.83 -5.95 0.49
CA PHE A 243 11.10 -7.21 0.57
C PHE A 243 11.98 -8.41 0.19
N ALA A 244 12.88 -8.27 -0.77
CA ALA A 244 13.87 -9.30 -1.11
C ALA A 244 14.81 -9.57 0.07
N ASN A 245 15.33 -8.52 0.71
CA ASN A 245 16.14 -8.65 1.91
C ASN A 245 15.35 -9.34 3.05
N PHE A 246 14.11 -8.92 3.28
CA PHE A 246 13.23 -9.57 4.26
C PHE A 246 13.01 -11.05 3.94
N TYR A 247 12.78 -11.40 2.67
CA TYR A 247 12.58 -12.78 2.21
C TYR A 247 13.83 -13.63 2.45
N ILE A 248 15.00 -13.15 2.04
CA ILE A 248 16.28 -13.85 2.19
C ILE A 248 16.55 -14.14 3.67
N HIS A 249 16.45 -13.12 4.53
CA HIS A 249 16.73 -13.27 5.95
C HIS A 249 15.77 -14.23 6.65
N ASN A 250 14.45 -14.12 6.38
CA ASN A 250 13.46 -14.89 7.13
C ASN A 250 13.24 -16.33 6.60
N TYR A 251 13.38 -16.54 5.30
CA TYR A 251 13.01 -17.83 4.69
C TYR A 251 14.19 -18.63 4.14
N ILE A 252 15.31 -17.97 3.77
CA ILE A 252 16.49 -18.67 3.27
C ILE A 252 17.49 -18.90 4.42
N LEU A 253 17.98 -17.84 5.03
CA LEU A 253 19.05 -17.91 6.02
C LEU A 253 18.58 -18.51 7.35
N ASN A 254 17.46 -18.09 7.91
CA ASN A 254 16.93 -18.63 9.15
C ASN A 254 16.35 -20.03 8.95
N GLY A 255 15.78 -20.35 7.80
CA GLY A 255 15.31 -21.70 7.46
C GLY A 255 16.44 -22.72 7.39
N SER A 256 17.62 -22.31 6.89
CA SER A 256 18.80 -23.19 6.84
C SER A 256 19.43 -23.41 8.22
N LYS A 257 19.42 -22.39 9.10
CA LYS A 257 19.88 -22.54 10.50
C LYS A 257 19.02 -23.55 11.27
N GLN A 258 17.70 -23.47 11.13
CA GLN A 258 16.77 -24.37 11.80
C GLN A 258 16.88 -25.83 11.31
N LYS A 259 17.12 -26.03 10.00
CA LYS A 259 17.36 -27.37 9.43
C LYS A 259 18.72 -27.95 9.87
N ARG A 260 19.75 -27.12 10.10
CA ARG A 260 21.03 -27.59 10.62
C ARG A 260 20.94 -28.00 12.08
N ALA A 261 20.25 -27.21 12.92
CA ALA A 261 20.03 -27.57 14.34
C ALA A 261 19.30 -28.90 14.52
N LEU A 262 18.29 -29.18 13.67
CA LEU A 262 17.54 -30.47 13.67
C LEU A 262 18.33 -31.68 13.15
N LYS A 263 19.50 -31.48 12.55
CA LYS A 263 20.35 -32.58 12.05
C LYS A 263 21.53 -32.91 13.01
N THR A 264 21.74 -32.08 14.01
CA THR A 264 22.80 -32.25 15.03
C THR A 264 22.29 -32.80 16.35
N ASP A 265 20.98 -32.97 16.51
CA ASP A 265 20.30 -33.74 17.56
C ASP A 265 19.90 -35.14 17.03
#